data_32caced38dc62ae503810f6d6a9d7d29
#
_entry.id   32caced38dc62ae503810f6d6a9d7d29
#
_cell.length_a   1.000
_cell.length_b   1.000
_cell.length_c   1.000
_cell.angle_alpha   90.00
_cell.angle_beta   90.00
_cell.angle_gamma   90.00
#
_symmetry.space_group_name_H-M   'P 1'
#
loop_
_entity.id
_entity.type
_entity.pdbx_description
1 polymer ?
#
loop_
_entity_poly.entity_id
_entity_poly.type
_entity_poly.pdbx_seq_one_letter_code
_entity_poly.pdbx_strand_id
1 'polypeptide(L)' 'MKILSLLLFLFTNILFKAPITVYICSSENATKYHLKSSCRGLSNCQYKIVQTTLEKATKYKKTLCGWEK' A
#
# COMPACT_ATOMS: atom_id res chain seq x y z
N MET A 1 16.95 -11.27 33.66
CA MET A 1 16.66 -12.14 32.54
C MET A 1 15.19 -12.10 32.10
N LYS A 2 14.26 -12.12 33.02
CA LYS A 2 12.84 -12.00 32.68
C LYS A 2 12.48 -10.68 31.99
N ILE A 3 13.19 -9.61 32.35
CA ILE A 3 12.96 -8.28 31.78
C ILE A 3 13.39 -8.22 30.32
N LEU A 4 14.49 -8.87 29.98
CA LEU A 4 14.98 -8.95 28.60
C LEU A 4 14.00 -9.68 27.68
N SER A 5 13.39 -10.74 28.19
CA SER A 5 12.41 -11.51 27.46
C SER A 5 11.16 -10.70 27.15
N LEU A 6 10.70 -9.89 28.09
CA LEU A 6 9.57 -8.99 27.92
C LEU A 6 9.85 -7.90 26.89
N LEU A 7 11.04 -7.34 26.91
CA LEU A 7 11.44 -6.31 25.94
C LEU A 7 11.46 -6.87 24.51
N LEU A 8 11.99 -8.06 24.35
CA LEU A 8 12.01 -8.73 23.04
C LEU A 8 10.59 -8.98 22.54
N PHE A 9 9.70 -9.37 23.41
CA PHE A 9 8.31 -9.63 23.04
C PHE A 9 7.61 -8.36 22.56
N LEU A 10 7.85 -7.23 23.20
CA LEU A 10 7.29 -5.94 22.80
C LEU A 10 7.81 -5.50 21.42
N PHE A 11 9.09 -5.68 21.17
CA PHE A 11 9.68 -5.39 19.86
C PHE A 11 9.06 -6.25 18.76
N THR A 12 8.82 -7.50 19.02
CA THR A 12 8.23 -8.41 18.06
C THR A 12 6.83 -7.94 17.65
N ASN A 13 6.03 -7.47 18.60
CA ASN A 13 4.69 -6.95 18.32
C ASN A 13 4.70 -5.72 17.41
N ILE A 14 5.69 -4.86 17.55
CA ILE A 14 5.81 -3.64 16.75
C ILE A 14 6.21 -3.98 15.31
N LEU A 15 7.01 -5.02 15.12
CA LEU A 15 7.54 -5.38 13.82
C LEU A 15 6.55 -6.14 12.92
N PHE A 16 5.41 -6.57 13.44
CA PHE A 16 4.47 -7.41 12.70
C PHE A 16 3.33 -6.66 12.02
N LYS A 17 3.48 -5.38 11.76
CA LYS A 17 2.51 -4.69 10.90
C LYS A 17 2.81 -5.04 9.44
N ALA A 18 1.96 -5.86 8.85
CA ALA A 18 2.08 -6.20 7.44
C ALA A 18 1.80 -4.96 6.58
N PRO A 19 2.60 -4.70 5.54
CA PRO A 19 2.32 -3.60 4.63
C PRO A 19 1.07 -3.88 3.82
N ILE A 20 0.28 -2.83 3.57
CA ILE A 20 -0.91 -2.93 2.74
C ILE A 20 -0.48 -2.79 1.28
N THR A 21 -0.80 -3.78 0.46
CA THR A 21 -0.49 -3.77 -0.96
C THR A 21 -1.54 -2.97 -1.73
N VAL A 22 -1.08 -2.08 -2.59
CA VAL A 22 -1.95 -1.32 -3.49
C VAL A 22 -1.41 -1.39 -4.92
N TYR A 23 -2.22 -0.95 -5.87
CA TYR A 23 -1.89 -1.01 -7.29
C TYR A 23 -2.00 0.37 -7.90
N ILE A 24 -1.08 0.69 -8.80
CA ILE A 24 -1.00 2.00 -9.45
C ILE A 24 -0.79 1.78 -10.95
N CYS A 25 -1.49 2.57 -11.77
CA CYS A 25 -1.15 2.67 -13.19
C CYS A 25 0.15 3.45 -13.33
N SER A 26 1.13 2.95 -14.08
CA SER A 26 2.46 3.57 -14.19
C SER A 26 2.49 4.81 -15.07
N SER A 27 1.36 5.44 -15.31
CA SER A 27 1.27 6.69 -16.03
C SER A 27 1.78 7.87 -15.18
N GLU A 28 2.43 8.83 -15.81
CA GLU A 28 2.87 10.06 -15.14
C GLU A 28 1.70 10.85 -14.55
N ASN A 29 0.54 10.73 -15.15
CA ASN A 29 -0.66 11.44 -14.73
C ASN A 29 -1.49 10.67 -13.71
N ALA A 30 -1.04 9.49 -13.28
CA ALA A 30 -1.77 8.68 -12.33
C ALA A 30 -1.70 9.29 -10.93
N THR A 31 -2.86 9.76 -10.43
CA THR A 31 -2.96 10.39 -9.11
C THR A 31 -3.64 9.50 -8.09
N LYS A 32 -4.10 8.31 -8.49
CA LYS A 32 -4.87 7.41 -7.64
C LYS A 32 -4.15 6.10 -7.41
N TYR A 33 -4.34 5.52 -6.24
CA TYR A 33 -3.96 4.13 -5.99
C TYR A 33 -5.23 3.27 -5.86
N HIS A 34 -5.08 1.98 -6.02
CA HIS A 34 -6.19 1.03 -6.04
C HIS A 34 -5.91 -0.12 -5.10
N LEU A 35 -6.92 -0.55 -4.35
CA LEU A 35 -6.77 -1.68 -3.43
C LEU A 35 -6.82 -3.02 -4.14
N LYS A 36 -7.45 -3.07 -5.30
CA LYS A 36 -7.58 -4.28 -6.11
C LYS A 36 -7.00 -4.07 -7.50
N SER A 37 -6.27 -5.06 -8.00
CA SER A 37 -5.75 -5.01 -9.36
C SER A 37 -6.86 -5.04 -10.41
N SER A 38 -8.03 -5.56 -10.02
CA SER A 38 -9.21 -5.61 -10.88
C SER A 38 -10.11 -4.39 -10.73
N CYS A 39 -9.65 -3.34 -10.06
CA CYS A 39 -10.43 -2.13 -9.85
C CYS A 39 -10.86 -1.52 -11.18
N ARG A 40 -12.12 -1.11 -11.23
CA ARG A 40 -12.69 -0.48 -12.42
C ARG A 40 -11.91 0.76 -12.86
N GLY A 41 -11.34 1.50 -11.90
CA GLY A 41 -10.52 2.66 -12.18
C GLY A 41 -9.22 2.35 -12.91
N LEU A 42 -8.78 1.08 -12.92
CA LEU A 42 -7.59 0.65 -13.64
C LEU A 42 -7.90 0.16 -15.07
N SER A 43 -9.17 0.03 -15.43
CA SER A 43 -9.56 -0.49 -16.74
C SER A 43 -9.08 0.39 -17.90
N ASN A 44 -8.86 1.68 -17.65
CA ASN A 44 -8.37 2.62 -18.65
C ASN A 44 -6.85 2.79 -18.63
N CYS A 45 -6.15 2.02 -17.80
CA CYS A 45 -4.70 2.09 -17.74
C CYS A 45 -4.09 1.51 -19.03
N GLN A 46 -3.40 2.36 -19.78
CA GLN A 46 -2.70 1.97 -21.00
C GLN A 46 -1.24 1.62 -20.75
N TYR A 47 -0.84 1.65 -19.50
CA TYR A 47 0.52 1.37 -19.04
C TYR A 47 0.50 0.14 -18.15
N LYS A 48 1.65 -0.19 -17.58
CA LYS A 48 1.72 -1.31 -16.64
C LYS A 48 1.05 -0.95 -15.32
N ILE A 49 0.38 -1.93 -14.74
CA ILE A 49 -0.12 -1.83 -13.37
C ILE A 49 0.99 -2.28 -12.44
N VAL A 50 1.42 -1.40 -11.55
CA VAL A 50 2.53 -1.62 -10.63
C VAL A 50 2.00 -1.89 -9.23
N GLN A 51 2.53 -2.94 -8.60
CA GLN A 51 2.22 -3.26 -7.22
C GLN A 51 3.17 -2.50 -6.29
N THR A 52 2.61 -1.83 -5.29
CA THR A 52 3.40 -1.09 -4.30
C THR A 52 2.70 -1.14 -2.94
N THR A 53 3.22 -0.41 -1.97
CA THR A 53 2.60 -0.33 -0.64
C THR A 53 1.79 0.94 -0.49
N LEU A 54 0.79 0.90 0.40
CA LEU A 54 -0.01 2.08 0.72
C LEU A 54 0.87 3.22 1.22
N GLU A 55 1.88 2.90 2.01
CA GLU A 55 2.81 3.91 2.53
C GLU A 55 3.52 4.65 1.41
N LYS A 56 4.04 3.93 0.43
CA LYS A 56 4.71 4.54 -0.72
C LYS A 56 3.74 5.34 -1.57
N ALA A 57 2.54 4.83 -1.80
CA ALA A 57 1.54 5.53 -2.59
C ALA A 57 1.17 6.88 -1.95
N THR A 58 0.95 6.90 -0.65
CA THR A 58 0.62 8.14 0.06
C THR A 58 1.81 9.10 0.13
N LYS A 59 3.03 8.56 0.19
CA LYS A 59 4.24 9.38 0.15
C LYS A 59 4.33 10.17 -1.16
N TYR A 60 3.88 9.59 -2.25
CA TYR A 60 3.84 10.26 -3.55
C TYR A 60 2.54 11.01 -3.77
N LYS A 61 1.79 11.28 -2.70
CA LYS A 61 0.57 12.08 -2.69
C LYS A 61 -0.56 11.50 -3.53
N LYS A 62 -0.58 10.20 -3.73
CA LYS A 62 -1.67 9.53 -4.41
C LYS A 62 -2.84 9.33 -3.44
N THR A 63 -4.05 9.34 -3.97
CA THR A 63 -5.27 9.18 -3.18
C THR A 63 -6.04 7.96 -3.65
N LEU A 64 -6.92 7.44 -2.78
CA LEU A 64 -7.71 6.26 -3.09
C LEU A 64 -8.67 6.54 -4.25
N CYS A 65 -8.74 5.58 -5.18
CA CYS A 65 -9.68 5.63 -6.29
C CYS A 65 -11.12 5.73 -5.79
N GLY A 66 -11.91 6.61 -6.43
CA GLY A 66 -13.31 6.83 -6.04
C GLY A 66 -14.20 5.59 -6.14
N TRP A 67 -13.84 4.64 -7.01
CA TRP A 67 -14.57 3.38 -7.16
C TRP A 67 -14.41 2.43 -5.97
N GLU A 68 -13.45 2.69 -5.10
CA GLU A 68 -13.15 1.83 -3.94
C GLU A 68 -13.47 2.49 -2.60
N LYS A 69 -14.09 3.63 -2.64
CA LYS A 69 -14.53 4.33 -1.41
C LYS A 69 -15.80 3.74 -0.83
#